data_082d380667189f2111c25a0e5920afd3
#
_entry.id   082d380667189f2111c25a0e5920afd3
#
_cell.length_a   1.000
_cell.length_b   1.000
_cell.length_c   1.000
_cell.angle_alpha   90.00
_cell.angle_beta   90.00
_cell.angle_gamma   90.00
#
_symmetry.space_group_name_H-M   'P 1'
#
loop_
_entity.id
_entity.type
_entity.pdbx_description
1 polymer ?
#
loop_
_entity_poly.entity_id
_entity_poly.type
_entity_poly.pdbx_seq_one_letter_code
_entity_poly.pdbx_strand_id
1 'polypeptide(L)'
;MLTALKCPNCAAPLPPSAETVTVCPYCAHTITGVPAVPWGSRLLREPWAGRAEDSGKQRVVVAGRPYVVLGRLGQGDGCDVFLGRLDARLTEMVALKVLRVADDADLLNREWEMLGRLSSSSARGADFFAGLLPQRVTHGRLVTAGRRDTRANVFRFRSGFHHTLSQVIRAYPKGIDPRAGVWMWKRALEMLGWVHASGYAHAAVIPDHLLLHPRDHGVTLVGWSAATRLGRPLVAGSSRARELYPDAVWRGAPPSPASDLTMLARSLLKALPPSLPSPLAGLLRRCADPTAAGRVDDAWALLEQVTDASRAAFGPPTYVPFHMPPRS
;
A
#
# COMPACT_ATOMS: atom_id res chain seq x y z
N MET A 1 12.98 14.26 26.42
CA MET A 1 13.01 14.16 24.94
C MET A 1 13.40 12.73 24.59
N LEU A 2 12.51 11.99 23.92
CA LEU A 2 12.85 10.65 23.44
C LEU A 2 13.60 10.81 22.12
N THR A 3 14.86 10.44 22.10
CA THR A 3 15.68 10.45 20.88
C THR A 3 15.20 9.31 19.99
N ALA A 4 14.78 9.60 18.77
CA ALA A 4 14.46 8.55 17.83
C ALA A 4 15.72 7.69 17.57
N LEU A 5 15.61 6.38 17.74
CA LEU A 5 16.68 5.46 17.39
C LEU A 5 16.94 5.54 15.89
N LYS A 6 18.18 5.77 15.51
CA LYS A 6 18.62 5.83 14.12
C LYS A 6 19.70 4.79 13.86
N CYS A 7 19.67 4.20 12.67
CA CYS A 7 20.73 3.30 12.23
C CYS A 7 22.07 4.07 12.14
N PRO A 8 23.16 3.59 12.75
CA PRO A 8 24.45 4.27 12.69
C PRO A 8 25.07 4.26 11.27
N ASN A 9 24.66 3.32 10.41
CA ASN A 9 25.19 3.21 9.06
C ASN A 9 24.44 4.08 8.03
N CYS A 10 23.09 4.16 8.09
CA CYS A 10 22.30 4.86 7.08
C CYS A 10 21.36 5.93 7.63
N ALA A 11 21.42 6.21 8.93
CA ALA A 11 20.60 7.18 9.65
C ALA A 11 19.07 6.94 9.58
N ALA A 12 18.62 5.82 9.01
CA ALA A 12 17.20 5.46 8.97
C ALA A 12 16.63 5.26 10.39
N PRO A 13 15.35 5.59 10.64
CA PRO A 13 14.72 5.31 11.92
C PRO A 13 14.62 3.79 12.12
N LEU A 14 15.00 3.33 13.31
CA LEU A 14 14.89 1.93 13.69
C LEU A 14 13.54 1.66 14.36
N PRO A 15 12.94 0.48 14.15
CA PRO A 15 11.77 0.07 14.89
C PRO A 15 12.12 -0.05 16.39
N PRO A 16 11.15 0.20 17.30
CA PRO A 16 11.34 -0.14 18.70
C PRO A 16 11.53 -1.64 18.81
N SER A 17 12.67 -2.07 19.34
CA SER A 17 12.96 -3.48 19.57
C SER A 17 13.21 -3.69 21.06
N ALA A 18 12.71 -4.80 21.58
CA ALA A 18 13.09 -5.30 22.91
C ALA A 18 14.38 -6.13 22.87
N GLU A 19 14.91 -6.36 21.66
CA GLU A 19 16.09 -7.20 21.44
C GLU A 19 17.37 -6.37 21.52
N THR A 20 18.41 -6.96 22.04
CA THR A 20 19.74 -6.34 22.13
C THR A 20 20.47 -6.29 20.79
N VAL A 21 19.94 -7.01 19.79
CA VAL A 21 20.44 -7.06 18.41
C VAL A 21 19.30 -6.73 17.46
N THR A 22 19.49 -5.77 16.59
CA THR A 22 18.50 -5.35 15.59
C THR A 22 19.18 -5.23 14.23
N VAL A 23 18.54 -5.79 13.19
CA VAL A 23 18.98 -5.59 11.80
C VAL A 23 18.22 -4.41 11.21
N CYS A 24 18.95 -3.45 10.65
CA CYS A 24 18.35 -2.30 9.99
C CYS A 24 17.55 -2.74 8.75
N PRO A 25 16.25 -2.44 8.64
CA PRO A 25 15.43 -2.84 7.50
C PRO A 25 15.79 -2.12 6.20
N TYR A 26 16.62 -1.07 6.26
CA TYR A 26 16.98 -0.28 5.09
C TYR A 26 18.34 -0.64 4.49
N CYS A 27 19.34 -0.96 5.33
CA CYS A 27 20.69 -1.25 4.85
C CYS A 27 21.25 -2.59 5.34
N ALA A 28 20.45 -3.39 6.02
CA ALA A 28 20.81 -4.70 6.60
C ALA A 28 21.98 -4.65 7.61
N HIS A 29 22.38 -3.46 8.09
CA HIS A 29 23.41 -3.34 9.11
C HIS A 29 22.93 -3.93 10.44
N THR A 30 23.72 -4.82 11.03
CA THR A 30 23.43 -5.41 12.33
C THR A 30 23.89 -4.45 13.45
N ILE A 31 22.97 -4.09 14.34
CA ILE A 31 23.17 -3.14 15.42
C ILE A 31 23.09 -3.89 16.74
N THR A 32 24.13 -3.81 17.53
CA THR A 32 24.21 -4.41 18.88
C THR A 32 24.08 -3.32 19.94
N GLY A 33 23.46 -3.64 21.07
CA GLY A 33 23.37 -2.71 22.21
C GLY A 33 22.31 -1.60 22.05
N VAL A 34 21.27 -1.82 21.24
CA VAL A 34 20.14 -0.90 21.14
C VAL A 34 19.39 -0.86 22.47
N PRO A 35 19.25 0.33 23.14
CA PRO A 35 18.47 0.41 24.36
C PRO A 35 17.03 0.00 24.12
N ALA A 36 16.47 -0.86 24.95
CA ALA A 36 15.05 -1.23 24.92
C ALA A 36 14.20 0.03 25.10
N VAL A 37 13.39 0.38 24.11
CA VAL A 37 12.42 1.48 24.20
C VAL A 37 11.07 0.88 24.60
N PRO A 38 10.48 1.30 25.74
CA PRO A 38 9.18 0.80 26.16
C PRO A 38 8.11 1.03 25.09
N TRP A 39 7.38 -0.02 24.77
CA TRP A 39 6.33 -0.04 23.72
C TRP A 39 5.24 1.03 23.87
N GLY A 40 5.07 1.62 25.04
CA GLY A 40 4.02 2.60 25.37
C GLY A 40 4.33 4.07 25.02
N SER A 41 5.54 4.42 24.59
CA SER A 41 5.97 5.82 24.46
C SER A 41 5.75 6.47 23.08
N ARG A 42 5.13 5.76 22.11
CA ARG A 42 4.83 6.26 20.77
C ARG A 42 3.33 6.34 20.48
N LEU A 43 2.60 7.08 21.25
CA LEU A 43 1.35 7.68 20.75
C LEU A 43 1.74 8.87 19.85
N LEU A 44 2.14 8.56 18.62
CA LEU A 44 2.16 9.55 17.56
C LEU A 44 0.71 9.96 17.36
N ARG A 45 0.38 11.22 17.64
CA ARG A 45 -0.91 11.79 17.22
C ARG A 45 -0.97 11.67 15.71
N GLU A 46 -1.87 10.82 15.25
CA GLU A 46 -2.12 10.65 13.83
C GLU A 46 -2.58 11.98 13.25
N PRO A 47 -2.02 12.46 12.11
CA PRO A 47 -2.29 13.81 11.57
C PRO A 47 -3.76 14.12 11.32
N TRP A 48 -4.62 13.12 11.34
CA TRP A 48 -6.07 13.22 11.09
C TRP A 48 -6.94 12.92 12.33
N ALA A 49 -6.34 12.62 13.47
CA ALA A 49 -7.09 12.44 14.73
C ALA A 49 -7.89 13.69 15.09
N GLY A 50 -7.36 14.89 14.85
CA GLY A 50 -8.08 16.15 15.08
C GLY A 50 -9.25 16.39 14.12
N ARG A 51 -9.23 15.84 12.90
CA ARG A 51 -10.35 15.97 11.94
C ARG A 51 -11.50 15.00 12.22
N ALA A 52 -11.22 13.92 12.92
CA ALA A 52 -12.20 12.94 13.32
C ALA A 52 -13.11 13.45 14.45
N GLU A 53 -12.68 14.44 15.21
CA GLU A 53 -13.46 15.02 16.30
C GLU A 53 -14.55 15.98 15.82
N ASP A 54 -14.37 16.61 14.63
CA ASP A 54 -15.29 17.60 14.06
C ASP A 54 -16.40 17.03 13.16
N SER A 55 -16.26 15.82 12.65
CA SER A 55 -17.30 15.16 11.88
C SER A 55 -18.29 14.47 12.82
N GLY A 56 -19.55 14.89 12.80
CA GLY A 56 -20.63 14.33 13.63
C GLY A 56 -20.55 12.80 13.68
N LYS A 57 -20.30 12.26 14.87
CA LYS A 57 -19.97 10.83 15.13
C LYS A 57 -21.12 9.93 14.68
N GLN A 58 -21.07 9.46 13.43
CA GLN A 58 -22.06 8.53 12.91
C GLN A 58 -21.75 7.11 13.41
N ARG A 59 -22.72 6.51 14.09
CA ARG A 59 -22.65 5.09 14.48
C ARG A 59 -23.19 4.21 13.37
N VAL A 60 -22.50 3.14 13.10
CA VAL A 60 -22.88 2.10 12.13
C VAL A 60 -22.68 0.72 12.74
N VAL A 61 -23.44 -0.26 12.27
CA VAL A 61 -23.29 -1.66 12.68
C VAL A 61 -22.95 -2.48 11.43
N VAL A 62 -21.84 -3.21 11.47
CA VAL A 62 -21.44 -4.12 10.39
C VAL A 62 -21.46 -5.56 10.93
N ALA A 63 -22.33 -6.39 10.35
CA ALA A 63 -22.53 -7.79 10.78
C ALA A 63 -22.64 -7.94 12.32
N GLY A 64 -23.47 -7.09 12.95
CA GLY A 64 -23.70 -7.10 14.39
C GLY A 64 -22.64 -6.40 15.25
N ARG A 65 -21.54 -5.91 14.67
CA ARG A 65 -20.48 -5.19 15.40
C ARG A 65 -20.65 -3.68 15.26
N PRO A 66 -20.69 -2.90 16.35
CA PRO A 66 -20.85 -1.46 16.31
C PRO A 66 -19.53 -0.74 16.05
N TYR A 67 -19.58 0.28 15.21
CA TYR A 67 -18.45 1.16 14.89
C TYR A 67 -18.87 2.62 14.90
N VAL A 68 -17.93 3.51 15.21
CA VAL A 68 -18.06 4.95 15.07
C VAL A 68 -17.26 5.38 13.86
N VAL A 69 -17.90 6.03 12.90
CA VAL A 69 -17.25 6.64 11.72
C VAL A 69 -16.62 7.95 12.14
N LEU A 70 -15.35 8.14 11.85
CA LEU A 70 -14.56 9.30 12.24
C LEU A 70 -14.29 10.26 11.09
N GLY A 71 -14.21 9.78 9.86
CA GLY A 71 -13.97 10.60 8.68
C GLY A 71 -13.78 9.77 7.42
N ARG A 72 -13.81 10.40 6.26
CA ARG A 72 -13.59 9.73 4.98
C ARG A 72 -12.11 9.71 4.61
N LEU A 73 -11.56 8.52 4.37
CA LEU A 73 -10.19 8.30 3.92
C LEU A 73 -10.06 8.44 2.40
N GLY A 74 -11.04 7.93 1.65
CA GLY A 74 -11.01 7.95 0.19
C GLY A 74 -12.33 7.53 -0.44
N GLN A 75 -12.38 7.67 -1.75
CA GLN A 75 -13.50 7.25 -2.60
C GLN A 75 -12.96 6.48 -3.80
N GLY A 76 -13.42 5.23 -3.96
CA GLY A 76 -13.15 4.40 -5.12
C GLY A 76 -14.30 4.42 -6.13
N ASP A 77 -14.23 3.57 -7.16
CA ASP A 77 -15.26 3.47 -8.19
C ASP A 77 -16.59 2.98 -7.61
N GLY A 78 -16.63 1.86 -6.91
CA GLY A 78 -17.83 1.28 -6.30
C GLY A 78 -17.96 1.44 -4.79
N CYS A 79 -16.96 1.95 -4.08
CA CYS A 79 -16.93 2.01 -2.62
C CYS A 79 -16.38 3.34 -2.10
N ASP A 80 -16.85 3.73 -0.90
CA ASP A 80 -16.22 4.76 -0.08
C ASP A 80 -15.44 4.10 1.06
N VAL A 81 -14.30 4.69 1.44
CA VAL A 81 -13.48 4.22 2.55
C VAL A 81 -13.46 5.25 3.68
N PHE A 82 -13.83 4.81 4.87
CA PHE A 82 -13.87 5.65 6.06
C PHE A 82 -12.90 5.16 7.12
N LEU A 83 -12.35 6.09 7.85
CA LEU A 83 -11.74 5.81 9.13
C LEU A 83 -12.86 5.62 10.16
N GLY A 84 -12.69 4.63 11.00
CA GLY A 84 -13.59 4.39 12.12
C GLY A 84 -12.87 3.74 13.29
N ARG A 85 -13.61 3.53 14.35
CA ARG A 85 -13.16 2.75 15.50
C ARG A 85 -14.25 1.81 15.96
N LEU A 86 -13.85 0.68 16.53
CA LEU A 86 -14.79 -0.22 17.21
C LEU A 86 -15.43 0.52 18.37
N ASP A 87 -16.78 0.50 18.47
CA ASP A 87 -17.52 1.13 19.56
C ASP A 87 -17.65 0.14 20.72
N ALA A 88 -16.56 -0.08 21.43
CA ALA A 88 -16.44 -1.00 22.55
C ALA A 88 -15.46 -0.45 23.60
N ARG A 89 -15.44 -1.07 24.79
CA ARG A 89 -14.53 -0.69 25.88
C ARG A 89 -13.06 -0.75 25.45
N LEU A 90 -12.67 -1.80 24.73
CA LEU A 90 -11.38 -1.90 24.06
C LEU A 90 -11.60 -1.51 22.61
N THR A 91 -11.23 -0.28 22.27
CA THR A 91 -11.40 0.26 20.93
C THR A 91 -10.23 -0.13 20.02
N GLU A 92 -10.52 -0.33 18.75
CA GLU A 92 -9.56 -0.59 17.69
C GLU A 92 -9.88 0.31 16.52
N MET A 93 -8.84 0.94 15.95
CA MET A 93 -8.99 1.75 14.74
C MET A 93 -9.15 0.84 13.52
N VAL A 94 -10.11 1.20 12.66
CA VAL A 94 -10.47 0.42 11.49
C VAL A 94 -10.63 1.30 10.24
N ALA A 95 -10.43 0.68 9.07
CA ALA A 95 -10.87 1.22 7.80
C ALA A 95 -12.16 0.48 7.39
N LEU A 96 -13.24 1.24 7.21
CA LEU A 96 -14.51 0.72 6.73
C LEU A 96 -14.62 1.01 5.23
N LYS A 97 -14.58 -0.02 4.40
CA LYS A 97 -14.84 0.06 2.97
C LYS A 97 -16.32 -0.24 2.74
N VAL A 98 -17.08 0.79 2.43
CA VAL A 98 -18.54 0.75 2.35
C VAL A 98 -18.96 0.75 0.88
N LEU A 99 -19.79 -0.21 0.51
CA LEU A 99 -20.35 -0.34 -0.83
C LEU A 99 -21.28 0.84 -1.15
N ARG A 100 -21.04 1.50 -2.28
CA ARG A 100 -21.84 2.61 -2.79
C ARG A 100 -22.72 2.19 -3.95
N VAL A 101 -22.19 1.36 -4.83
CA VAL A 101 -22.87 0.81 -6.01
C VAL A 101 -23.30 -0.61 -5.70
N ALA A 102 -24.62 -0.86 -5.63
CA ALA A 102 -25.16 -2.16 -5.19
C ALA A 102 -24.70 -3.32 -6.09
N ASP A 103 -24.56 -3.07 -7.39
CA ASP A 103 -24.15 -4.07 -8.39
C ASP A 103 -22.70 -4.54 -8.23
N ASP A 104 -21.87 -3.79 -7.46
CA ASP A 104 -20.47 -4.14 -7.17
C ASP A 104 -20.32 -4.99 -5.88
N ALA A 105 -21.41 -5.55 -5.35
CA ALA A 105 -21.36 -6.32 -4.09
C ALA A 105 -20.49 -7.58 -4.20
N ASP A 106 -20.42 -8.19 -5.37
CA ASP A 106 -19.56 -9.32 -5.67
C ASP A 106 -18.06 -8.93 -5.58
N LEU A 107 -17.69 -7.74 -6.07
CA LEU A 107 -16.33 -7.21 -5.99
C LEU A 107 -15.89 -6.97 -4.54
N LEU A 108 -16.82 -6.51 -3.69
CA LEU A 108 -16.55 -6.34 -2.25
C LEU A 108 -16.29 -7.71 -1.57
N ASN A 109 -17.09 -8.72 -1.90
CA ASN A 109 -16.91 -10.09 -1.39
C ASN A 109 -15.59 -10.71 -1.90
N ARG A 110 -15.27 -10.53 -3.18
CA ARG A 110 -14.02 -11.02 -3.79
C ARG A 110 -12.78 -10.47 -3.06
N GLU A 111 -12.76 -9.18 -2.74
CA GLU A 111 -11.66 -8.59 -1.96
C GLU A 111 -11.48 -9.30 -0.63
N TRP A 112 -12.56 -9.55 0.09
CA TRP A 112 -12.54 -10.28 1.36
C TRP A 112 -11.97 -11.69 1.24
N GLU A 113 -12.44 -12.44 0.22
CA GLU A 113 -11.97 -13.79 -0.04
C GLU A 113 -10.50 -13.81 -0.49
N MET A 114 -10.11 -12.90 -1.40
CA MET A 114 -8.74 -12.83 -1.92
C MET A 114 -7.74 -12.56 -0.80
N LEU A 115 -8.03 -11.60 0.08
CA LEU A 115 -7.22 -11.33 1.25
C LEU A 115 -7.13 -12.55 2.17
N GLY A 116 -8.20 -13.35 2.29
CA GLY A 116 -8.17 -14.59 3.03
C GLY A 116 -7.21 -15.62 2.43
N ARG A 117 -7.28 -15.80 1.12
CA ARG A 117 -6.40 -16.74 0.40
C ARG A 117 -4.93 -16.33 0.50
N LEU A 118 -4.64 -15.05 0.31
CA LEU A 118 -3.27 -14.53 0.43
C LEU A 118 -2.75 -14.64 1.87
N SER A 119 -3.57 -14.36 2.88
CA SER A 119 -3.17 -14.50 4.28
C SER A 119 -2.86 -15.96 4.69
N SER A 120 -3.36 -16.93 3.92
CA SER A 120 -3.09 -18.37 4.10
C SER A 120 -2.07 -18.91 3.11
N SER A 121 -1.34 -18.04 2.41
CA SER A 121 -0.30 -18.45 1.47
C SER A 121 0.86 -19.12 2.19
N SER A 122 1.41 -20.18 1.59
CA SER A 122 2.64 -20.83 2.03
C SER A 122 3.89 -20.36 1.24
N ALA A 123 3.76 -19.34 0.40
CA ALA A 123 4.87 -18.77 -0.33
C ALA A 123 5.95 -18.24 0.63
N ARG A 124 7.22 -18.36 0.24
CA ARG A 124 8.35 -17.92 1.06
C ARG A 124 8.17 -16.46 1.49
N GLY A 125 8.34 -16.17 2.77
CA GLY A 125 8.13 -14.83 3.35
C GLY A 125 6.69 -14.51 3.74
N ALA A 126 5.77 -15.50 3.70
CA ALA A 126 4.35 -15.29 4.03
C ALA A 126 4.15 -14.65 5.41
N ASP A 127 4.92 -15.04 6.43
CA ASP A 127 4.82 -14.49 7.79
C ASP A 127 5.04 -12.96 7.81
N PHE A 128 5.91 -12.46 6.96
CA PHE A 128 6.16 -11.03 6.82
C PHE A 128 5.14 -10.36 5.91
N PHE A 129 4.96 -10.86 4.68
CA PHE A 129 4.14 -10.19 3.66
C PHE A 129 2.64 -10.27 3.94
N ALA A 130 2.14 -11.37 4.52
CA ALA A 130 0.75 -11.44 4.94
C ALA A 130 0.41 -10.37 6.01
N GLY A 131 1.38 -10.03 6.87
CA GLY A 131 1.26 -8.91 7.80
C GLY A 131 1.15 -7.54 7.14
N LEU A 132 1.58 -7.39 5.88
CA LEU A 132 1.44 -6.16 5.10
C LEU A 132 0.08 -6.01 4.40
N LEU A 133 -0.68 -7.09 4.24
CA LEU A 133 -2.03 -7.05 3.66
C LEU A 133 -3.01 -6.30 4.57
N PRO A 134 -4.11 -5.75 4.03
CA PRO A 134 -5.24 -5.30 4.82
C PRO A 134 -5.76 -6.44 5.69
N GLN A 135 -5.67 -6.27 7.03
CA GLN A 135 -6.09 -7.29 7.99
C GLN A 135 -7.61 -7.28 8.12
N ARG A 136 -8.26 -8.41 7.84
CA ARG A 136 -9.70 -8.58 7.87
C ARG A 136 -10.21 -8.59 9.31
N VAL A 137 -11.24 -7.77 9.62
CA VAL A 137 -11.88 -7.70 10.95
C VAL A 137 -13.31 -8.22 10.90
N THR A 138 -14.12 -7.66 9.99
CA THR A 138 -15.55 -7.99 9.85
C THR A 138 -16.00 -7.67 8.43
N HIS A 139 -16.97 -8.43 7.93
CA HIS A 139 -17.57 -8.14 6.63
C HIS A 139 -19.06 -8.51 6.63
N GLY A 140 -19.88 -7.78 5.90
CA GLY A 140 -21.30 -8.11 5.74
C GLY A 140 -22.21 -6.89 5.63
N ARG A 141 -23.47 -7.06 6.03
CA ARG A 141 -24.49 -6.01 6.02
C ARG A 141 -24.09 -4.87 6.96
N LEU A 142 -24.13 -3.65 6.42
CA LEU A 142 -23.95 -2.42 7.19
C LEU A 142 -25.33 -1.78 7.38
N VAL A 143 -25.66 -1.51 8.64
CA VAL A 143 -26.88 -0.85 9.07
C VAL A 143 -26.53 0.48 9.72
N THR A 144 -27.26 1.53 9.39
CA THR A 144 -27.11 2.86 9.97
C THR A 144 -28.49 3.53 10.09
N ALA A 145 -28.70 4.30 11.16
CA ALA A 145 -29.97 4.99 11.37
C ALA A 145 -30.30 5.93 10.20
N GLY A 146 -31.52 5.82 9.65
CA GLY A 146 -32.05 6.71 8.62
C GLY A 146 -31.46 6.54 7.21
N ARG A 147 -30.67 5.50 6.96
CA ARG A 147 -30.13 5.22 5.61
C ARG A 147 -30.47 3.81 5.15
N ARG A 148 -30.46 3.62 3.81
CA ARG A 148 -30.62 2.31 3.20
C ARG A 148 -29.45 1.41 3.59
N ASP A 149 -29.76 0.18 3.96
CA ASP A 149 -28.75 -0.84 4.25
C ASP A 149 -27.84 -1.09 3.05
N THR A 150 -26.57 -1.28 3.32
CA THR A 150 -25.56 -1.63 2.33
C THR A 150 -24.61 -2.69 2.89
N ARG A 151 -23.48 -2.90 2.28
CA ARG A 151 -22.45 -3.85 2.72
C ARG A 151 -21.13 -3.14 2.98
N ALA A 152 -20.32 -3.70 3.86
CA ALA A 152 -18.99 -3.19 4.14
C ALA A 152 -17.99 -4.32 4.42
N ASN A 153 -16.73 -4.07 4.06
CA ASN A 153 -15.56 -4.74 4.59
C ASN A 153 -14.90 -3.84 5.63
N VAL A 154 -14.58 -4.41 6.77
CA VAL A 154 -13.88 -3.72 7.85
C VAL A 154 -12.48 -4.33 7.97
N PHE A 155 -11.48 -3.49 7.86
CA PHE A 155 -10.08 -3.85 7.98
C PHE A 155 -9.47 -3.16 9.19
N ARG A 156 -8.48 -3.80 9.83
CA ARG A 156 -7.67 -3.12 10.85
C ARG A 156 -6.97 -1.93 10.22
N PHE A 157 -7.08 -0.78 10.85
CA PHE A 157 -6.37 0.39 10.38
C PHE A 157 -4.89 0.26 10.71
N ARG A 158 -4.04 0.48 9.70
CA ARG A 158 -2.59 0.39 9.85
C ARG A 158 -2.00 1.79 9.99
N SER A 159 -1.54 2.09 11.19
CA SER A 159 -0.88 3.37 11.50
C SER A 159 0.33 3.62 10.58
N GLY A 160 0.53 4.87 10.20
CA GLY A 160 1.63 5.30 9.33
C GLY A 160 1.34 5.22 7.83
N PHE A 161 0.41 4.37 7.38
CA PHE A 161 0.02 4.25 5.97
C PHE A 161 -1.17 5.18 5.66
N HIS A 162 -0.89 6.50 5.62
CA HIS A 162 -1.94 7.53 5.53
C HIS A 162 -2.08 8.15 4.15
N HIS A 163 -1.14 7.90 3.26
CA HIS A 163 -1.07 8.56 1.97
C HIS A 163 -1.07 7.54 0.84
N THR A 164 -1.90 7.79 -0.17
CA THR A 164 -1.81 7.07 -1.44
C THR A 164 -0.77 7.71 -2.35
N LEU A 165 -0.24 6.95 -3.31
CA LEU A 165 0.62 7.51 -4.35
C LEU A 165 -0.10 8.59 -5.16
N SER A 166 -1.43 8.49 -5.34
CA SER A 166 -2.25 9.56 -5.94
C SER A 166 -2.16 10.88 -5.17
N GLN A 167 -2.14 10.80 -3.84
CA GLN A 167 -2.00 12.00 -3.00
C GLN A 167 -0.59 12.58 -3.11
N VAL A 168 0.44 11.72 -3.22
CA VAL A 168 1.82 12.15 -3.48
C VAL A 168 1.92 12.87 -4.82
N ILE A 169 1.37 12.30 -5.90
CA ILE A 169 1.37 12.91 -7.23
C ILE A 169 0.73 14.32 -7.20
N ARG A 170 -0.39 14.46 -6.49
CA ARG A 170 -1.04 15.79 -6.34
C ARG A 170 -0.22 16.77 -5.50
N ALA A 171 0.45 16.29 -4.46
CA ALA A 171 1.26 17.12 -3.57
C ALA A 171 2.58 17.58 -4.21
N TYR A 172 3.07 16.79 -5.15
CA TYR A 172 4.35 17.02 -5.84
C TYR A 172 4.17 17.07 -7.36
N PRO A 173 3.55 18.11 -7.91
CA PRO A 173 3.23 18.19 -9.35
C PRO A 173 4.47 18.25 -10.27
N LYS A 174 5.63 18.59 -9.71
CA LYS A 174 6.93 18.57 -10.41
C LYS A 174 7.71 17.26 -10.24
N GLY A 175 7.10 16.28 -9.54
CA GLY A 175 7.73 15.03 -9.16
C GLY A 175 8.41 15.08 -7.78
N ILE A 176 8.59 13.91 -7.20
CA ILE A 176 9.27 13.71 -5.91
C ILE A 176 10.78 13.55 -6.09
N ASP A 177 11.54 13.65 -5.00
CA ASP A 177 12.97 13.26 -5.03
C ASP A 177 13.11 11.84 -5.63
N PRO A 178 13.98 11.63 -6.62
CA PRO A 178 14.20 10.31 -7.21
C PRO A 178 14.54 9.20 -6.21
N ARG A 179 15.26 9.54 -5.12
CA ARG A 179 15.58 8.57 -4.05
C ARG A 179 14.31 8.10 -3.32
N ALA A 180 13.33 9.01 -3.14
CA ALA A 180 12.03 8.64 -2.59
C ALA A 180 11.28 7.69 -3.53
N GLY A 181 11.30 7.95 -4.82
CA GLY A 181 10.73 7.03 -5.82
C GLY A 181 11.38 5.66 -5.81
N VAL A 182 12.69 5.59 -5.61
CA VAL A 182 13.42 4.32 -5.55
C VAL A 182 12.92 3.44 -4.39
N TRP A 183 12.80 3.96 -3.16
CA TRP A 183 12.31 3.12 -2.07
C TRP A 183 10.85 2.72 -2.26
N MET A 184 9.99 3.59 -2.80
CA MET A 184 8.61 3.26 -3.13
C MET A 184 8.55 2.12 -4.15
N TRP A 185 9.37 2.20 -5.20
CA TRP A 185 9.45 1.16 -6.22
C TRP A 185 9.90 -0.17 -5.64
N LYS A 186 11.01 -0.19 -4.90
CA LYS A 186 11.56 -1.41 -4.28
C LYS A 186 10.55 -2.09 -3.36
N ARG A 187 9.90 -1.34 -2.46
CA ARG A 187 8.90 -1.90 -1.54
C ARG A 187 7.65 -2.43 -2.25
N ALA A 188 7.22 -1.78 -3.33
CA ALA A 188 6.13 -2.29 -4.16
C ALA A 188 6.54 -3.57 -4.90
N LEU A 189 7.78 -3.67 -5.40
CA LEU A 189 8.31 -4.87 -6.06
C LEU A 189 8.40 -6.06 -5.10
N GLU A 190 8.87 -5.85 -3.87
CA GLU A 190 8.91 -6.89 -2.83
C GLU A 190 7.51 -7.47 -2.57
N MET A 191 6.51 -6.59 -2.42
CA MET A 191 5.13 -7.02 -2.20
C MET A 191 4.56 -7.76 -3.41
N LEU A 192 4.76 -7.24 -4.63
CA LEU A 192 4.29 -7.88 -5.85
C LEU A 192 5.00 -9.23 -6.09
N GLY A 193 6.31 -9.31 -5.84
CA GLY A 193 7.05 -10.56 -5.98
C GLY A 193 6.48 -11.68 -5.11
N TRP A 194 6.12 -11.36 -3.87
CA TRP A 194 5.46 -12.31 -2.99
C TRP A 194 4.04 -12.68 -3.46
N VAL A 195 3.25 -11.71 -3.93
CA VAL A 195 1.89 -11.94 -4.48
C VAL A 195 1.94 -12.86 -5.69
N HIS A 196 2.90 -12.62 -6.60
CA HIS A 196 3.09 -13.45 -7.79
C HIS A 196 3.57 -14.86 -7.42
N ALA A 197 4.50 -15.01 -6.48
CA ALA A 197 4.93 -16.30 -5.93
C ALA A 197 3.79 -17.06 -5.23
N SER A 198 2.78 -16.34 -4.71
CA SER A 198 1.56 -16.93 -4.16
C SER A 198 0.56 -17.37 -5.23
N GLY A 199 0.85 -17.18 -6.52
CA GLY A 199 0.03 -17.60 -7.65
C GLY A 199 -1.06 -16.60 -8.06
N TYR A 200 -0.95 -15.32 -7.68
CA TYR A 200 -1.94 -14.29 -7.97
C TYR A 200 -1.30 -13.07 -8.66
N ALA A 201 -2.13 -12.33 -9.43
CA ALA A 201 -1.86 -10.97 -9.84
C ALA A 201 -2.77 -10.02 -9.06
N HIS A 202 -2.27 -8.84 -8.69
CA HIS A 202 -3.08 -7.79 -8.06
C HIS A 202 -4.09 -7.19 -9.04
N ALA A 203 -3.68 -7.07 -10.30
CA ALA A 203 -4.48 -6.61 -11.44
C ALA A 203 -5.10 -5.19 -11.31
N ALA A 204 -4.67 -4.42 -10.31
CA ALA A 204 -5.08 -3.02 -10.11
C ALA A 204 -3.99 -2.22 -9.38
N VAL A 205 -2.73 -2.31 -9.85
CA VAL A 205 -1.59 -1.58 -9.27
C VAL A 205 -1.62 -0.13 -9.75
N ILE A 206 -2.56 0.63 -9.22
CA ILE A 206 -2.81 2.04 -9.55
C ILE A 206 -2.42 2.96 -8.39
N PRO A 207 -2.18 4.26 -8.62
CA PRO A 207 -1.73 5.18 -7.56
C PRO A 207 -2.63 5.22 -6.32
N ASP A 208 -3.95 5.03 -6.48
CA ASP A 208 -4.89 5.02 -5.35
C ASP A 208 -4.79 3.76 -4.49
N HIS A 209 -4.19 2.69 -5.01
CA HIS A 209 -4.03 1.41 -4.32
C HIS A 209 -2.64 1.19 -3.69
N LEU A 210 -1.71 2.12 -3.87
CA LEU A 210 -0.39 2.11 -3.25
C LEU A 210 -0.42 3.01 -2.01
N LEU A 211 -0.49 2.43 -0.81
CA LEU A 211 -0.40 3.17 0.44
C LEU A 211 1.04 3.27 0.92
N LEU A 212 1.43 4.46 1.35
CA LEU A 212 2.79 4.81 1.70
C LEU A 212 2.90 5.13 3.19
N HIS A 213 3.97 4.66 3.80
CA HIS A 213 4.41 5.04 5.14
C HIS A 213 5.64 5.97 5.02
N PRO A 214 5.47 7.30 5.03
CA PRO A 214 6.55 8.25 4.71
C PRO A 214 7.76 8.11 5.62
N ARG A 215 7.53 7.89 6.91
CA ARG A 215 8.59 7.84 7.91
C ARG A 215 9.40 6.54 7.85
N ASP A 216 8.73 5.41 7.71
CA ASP A 216 9.37 4.09 7.77
C ASP A 216 9.64 3.53 6.36
N HIS A 217 9.42 4.34 5.31
CA HIS A 217 9.60 3.99 3.89
C HIS A 217 8.91 2.68 3.51
N GLY A 218 7.69 2.50 4.03
CA GLY A 218 6.86 1.33 3.75
C GLY A 218 5.91 1.57 2.58
N VAL A 219 5.61 0.51 1.84
CA VAL A 219 4.53 0.46 0.85
C VAL A 219 3.66 -0.75 1.12
N THR A 220 2.35 -0.58 1.03
CA THR A 220 1.40 -1.69 1.00
C THR A 220 0.37 -1.50 -0.11
N LEU A 221 -0.21 -2.60 -0.57
CA LEU A 221 -1.25 -2.62 -1.59
C LEU A 221 -2.62 -2.79 -0.95
N VAL A 222 -3.59 -2.02 -1.46
CA VAL A 222 -5.02 -2.11 -1.16
C VAL A 222 -5.83 -2.25 -2.45
N GLY A 223 -7.15 -2.45 -2.37
CA GLY A 223 -7.97 -2.56 -3.58
C GLY A 223 -7.90 -3.92 -4.26
N TRP A 224 -7.99 -4.99 -3.49
CA TRP A 224 -7.84 -6.39 -3.93
C TRP A 224 -9.06 -6.96 -4.67
N SER A 225 -10.07 -6.15 -4.97
CA SER A 225 -11.29 -6.60 -5.67
C SER A 225 -11.01 -7.16 -7.07
N ALA A 226 -10.02 -6.59 -7.77
CA ALA A 226 -9.61 -7.01 -9.11
C ALA A 226 -8.64 -8.19 -9.11
N ALA A 227 -8.00 -8.47 -7.95
CA ALA A 227 -6.97 -9.50 -7.87
C ALA A 227 -7.49 -10.87 -8.32
N THR A 228 -6.66 -11.59 -9.06
CA THR A 228 -7.06 -12.85 -9.68
C THR A 228 -5.91 -13.87 -9.65
N ARG A 229 -6.27 -15.15 -9.70
CA ARG A 229 -5.30 -16.22 -9.87
C ARG A 229 -4.64 -16.10 -11.25
N LEU A 230 -3.34 -16.33 -11.31
CA LEU A 230 -2.61 -16.32 -12.58
C LEU A 230 -3.28 -17.22 -13.63
N GLY A 231 -3.37 -16.76 -14.87
CA GLY A 231 -4.05 -17.46 -15.96
C GLY A 231 -5.59 -17.29 -15.99
N ARG A 232 -6.17 -16.56 -15.03
CA ARG A 232 -7.61 -16.24 -15.06
C ARG A 232 -7.85 -14.82 -15.58
N PRO A 233 -8.95 -14.56 -16.29
CA PRO A 233 -9.25 -13.25 -16.85
C PRO A 233 -9.43 -12.18 -15.76
N LEU A 234 -9.26 -10.92 -16.15
CA LEU A 234 -9.61 -9.77 -15.34
C LEU A 234 -11.13 -9.76 -15.07
N VAL A 235 -11.50 -9.57 -13.80
CA VAL A 235 -12.93 -9.53 -13.42
C VAL A 235 -13.47 -8.11 -13.46
N ALA A 236 -12.67 -7.14 -13.02
CA ALA A 236 -13.04 -5.73 -13.04
C ALA A 236 -11.78 -4.88 -13.14
N GLY A 237 -11.85 -3.78 -13.85
CA GLY A 237 -10.78 -2.79 -13.97
C GLY A 237 -11.32 -1.39 -13.70
N SER A 238 -10.46 -0.49 -13.20
CA SER A 238 -10.82 0.91 -13.01
C SER A 238 -10.81 1.64 -14.35
N SER A 239 -11.96 2.10 -14.80
CA SER A 239 -12.07 2.91 -16.02
C SER A 239 -11.33 4.26 -15.90
N ARG A 240 -11.26 4.82 -14.69
CA ARG A 240 -10.54 6.07 -14.41
C ARG A 240 -9.02 5.93 -14.54
N ALA A 241 -8.51 4.72 -14.44
CA ALA A 241 -7.09 4.40 -14.54
C ALA A 241 -6.78 3.54 -15.78
N ARG A 242 -7.66 3.57 -16.80
CA ARG A 242 -7.55 2.74 -18.01
C ARG A 242 -6.17 2.82 -18.67
N GLU A 243 -5.57 3.98 -18.71
CA GLU A 243 -4.26 4.21 -19.32
C GLU A 243 -3.10 3.50 -18.59
N LEU A 244 -3.31 3.07 -17.36
CA LEU A 244 -2.31 2.31 -16.60
C LEU A 244 -2.30 0.83 -16.95
N TYR A 245 -3.42 0.31 -17.45
CA TYR A 245 -3.53 -1.09 -17.85
C TYR A 245 -2.84 -1.35 -19.18
N PRO A 246 -2.15 -2.51 -19.34
CA PRO A 246 -1.79 -2.99 -20.67
C PRO A 246 -3.04 -3.23 -21.52
N ASP A 247 -3.01 -2.85 -22.79
CA ASP A 247 -4.16 -3.02 -23.68
C ASP A 247 -4.61 -4.47 -23.84
N ALA A 248 -3.67 -5.41 -23.83
CA ALA A 248 -3.96 -6.83 -23.90
C ALA A 248 -4.87 -7.28 -22.74
N VAL A 249 -4.55 -6.84 -21.50
CA VAL A 249 -5.35 -7.17 -20.31
C VAL A 249 -6.75 -6.58 -20.41
N TRP A 250 -6.85 -5.34 -20.87
CA TRP A 250 -8.15 -4.69 -21.05
C TRP A 250 -9.00 -5.36 -22.14
N ARG A 251 -8.37 -5.96 -23.15
CA ARG A 251 -9.03 -6.75 -24.21
C ARG A 251 -9.28 -8.21 -23.83
N GLY A 252 -9.06 -8.60 -22.58
CA GLY A 252 -9.40 -9.92 -22.06
C GLY A 252 -8.24 -10.89 -21.85
N ALA A 253 -6.99 -10.48 -22.13
CA ALA A 253 -5.84 -11.31 -21.74
C ALA A 253 -5.77 -11.41 -20.19
N PRO A 254 -5.43 -12.59 -19.66
CA PRO A 254 -5.26 -12.75 -18.20
C PRO A 254 -4.21 -11.79 -17.64
N PRO A 255 -4.47 -11.13 -16.49
CA PRO A 255 -3.44 -10.42 -15.76
C PRO A 255 -2.29 -11.34 -15.38
N SER A 256 -1.10 -10.80 -15.40
CA SER A 256 0.16 -11.51 -15.16
C SER A 256 1.11 -10.68 -14.29
N PRO A 257 2.21 -11.25 -13.77
CA PRO A 257 3.26 -10.48 -13.14
C PRO A 257 3.71 -9.30 -14.01
N ALA A 258 3.92 -9.52 -15.30
CA ALA A 258 4.29 -8.50 -16.26
C ALA A 258 3.28 -7.34 -16.32
N SER A 259 1.96 -7.63 -16.26
CA SER A 259 0.93 -6.60 -16.28
C SER A 259 0.94 -5.74 -15.01
N ASP A 260 1.15 -6.34 -13.84
CA ASP A 260 1.26 -5.61 -12.57
C ASP A 260 2.50 -4.71 -12.55
N LEU A 261 3.65 -5.20 -13.08
CA LEU A 261 4.87 -4.40 -13.19
C LEU A 261 4.72 -3.25 -14.18
N THR A 262 3.98 -3.44 -15.28
CA THR A 262 3.64 -2.35 -16.20
C THR A 262 2.78 -1.28 -15.52
N MET A 263 1.76 -1.68 -14.79
CA MET A 263 0.90 -0.75 -14.05
C MET A 263 1.68 0.00 -12.96
N LEU A 264 2.55 -0.70 -12.22
CA LEU A 264 3.43 -0.09 -11.22
C LEU A 264 4.35 0.96 -11.86
N ALA A 265 5.01 0.60 -12.96
CA ALA A 265 5.92 1.51 -13.67
C ALA A 265 5.19 2.76 -14.18
N ARG A 266 4.03 2.60 -14.82
CA ARG A 266 3.19 3.72 -15.27
C ARG A 266 2.71 4.60 -14.11
N SER A 267 2.40 4.01 -12.97
CA SER A 267 2.01 4.72 -11.75
C SER A 267 3.17 5.54 -11.19
N LEU A 268 4.38 4.98 -11.15
CA LEU A 268 5.58 5.67 -10.67
C LEU A 268 6.06 6.77 -11.62
N LEU A 269 5.90 6.60 -12.93
CA LEU A 269 6.22 7.65 -13.92
C LEU A 269 5.41 8.93 -13.69
N LYS A 270 4.19 8.83 -13.12
CA LYS A 270 3.38 9.99 -12.74
C LYS A 270 3.90 10.71 -11.50
N ALA A 271 4.67 10.03 -10.65
CA ALA A 271 5.19 10.58 -9.40
C ALA A 271 6.63 11.09 -9.51
N LEU A 272 7.39 10.61 -10.49
CA LEU A 272 8.81 10.88 -10.63
C LEU A 272 9.08 12.06 -11.54
N PRO A 273 10.14 12.84 -11.29
CA PRO A 273 10.50 13.96 -12.13
C PRO A 273 11.15 13.49 -13.46
N PRO A 274 11.12 14.33 -14.52
CA PRO A 274 11.84 14.05 -15.77
C PRO A 274 13.35 13.87 -15.58
N SER A 275 13.91 14.44 -14.51
CA SER A 275 15.34 14.38 -14.16
C SER A 275 15.75 13.08 -13.45
N LEU A 276 14.90 12.03 -13.47
CA LEU A 276 15.27 10.71 -12.96
C LEU A 276 16.56 10.21 -13.65
N PRO A 277 17.58 9.71 -12.91
CA PRO A 277 18.82 9.21 -13.49
C PRO A 277 18.59 8.18 -14.60
N SER A 278 19.36 8.29 -15.70
CA SER A 278 19.15 7.55 -16.93
C SER A 278 19.00 6.03 -16.75
N PRO A 279 19.81 5.31 -15.92
CA PRO A 279 19.64 3.88 -15.72
C PRO A 279 18.27 3.53 -15.14
N LEU A 280 17.80 4.28 -14.11
CA LEU A 280 16.50 4.09 -13.49
C LEU A 280 15.35 4.47 -14.43
N ALA A 281 15.49 5.58 -15.15
CA ALA A 281 14.51 6.02 -16.14
C ALA A 281 14.38 5.00 -17.29
N GLY A 282 15.47 4.40 -17.73
CA GLY A 282 15.48 3.35 -18.75
C GLY A 282 14.74 2.09 -18.29
N LEU A 283 15.02 1.61 -17.08
CA LEU A 283 14.31 0.47 -16.47
C LEU A 283 12.81 0.74 -16.37
N LEU A 284 12.45 1.90 -15.85
CA LEU A 284 11.04 2.26 -15.61
C LEU A 284 10.25 2.35 -16.92
N ARG A 285 10.84 2.96 -17.97
CA ARG A 285 10.20 3.05 -19.29
C ARG A 285 10.04 1.68 -19.95
N ARG A 286 11.05 0.80 -19.88
CA ARG A 286 10.91 -0.57 -20.39
C ARG A 286 9.81 -1.35 -19.69
N CYS A 287 9.68 -1.22 -18.37
CA CYS A 287 8.59 -1.86 -17.64
C CYS A 287 7.21 -1.26 -18.00
N ALA A 288 7.14 0.05 -18.25
CA ALA A 288 5.90 0.73 -18.61
C ALA A 288 5.39 0.39 -20.03
N ASP A 289 6.27 -0.08 -20.91
CA ASP A 289 5.95 -0.52 -22.26
C ASP A 289 5.88 -2.05 -22.34
N PRO A 290 4.67 -2.63 -22.53
CA PRO A 290 4.52 -4.08 -22.62
C PRO A 290 5.25 -4.72 -23.80
N THR A 291 5.63 -3.94 -24.80
CA THR A 291 6.29 -4.42 -26.03
C THR A 291 7.81 -4.21 -26.02
N ALA A 292 8.34 -3.57 -25.00
CA ALA A 292 9.77 -3.22 -24.94
C ALA A 292 10.66 -4.47 -24.89
N ALA A 293 11.67 -4.50 -25.73
CA ALA A 293 12.71 -5.52 -25.68
C ALA A 293 13.51 -5.43 -24.37
N GLY A 294 13.86 -6.60 -23.81
CA GLY A 294 14.65 -6.69 -22.58
C GLY A 294 13.92 -6.21 -21.33
N ARG A 295 12.57 -6.16 -21.36
CA ARG A 295 11.78 -5.94 -20.14
C ARG A 295 11.91 -7.12 -19.19
N VAL A 296 11.78 -6.85 -17.90
CA VAL A 296 11.79 -7.87 -16.86
C VAL A 296 10.37 -8.10 -16.37
N ASP A 297 9.92 -9.35 -16.40
CA ASP A 297 8.56 -9.76 -16.05
C ASP A 297 8.49 -10.44 -14.67
N ASP A 298 9.61 -10.52 -13.98
CA ASP A 298 9.74 -11.01 -12.61
C ASP A 298 10.06 -9.86 -11.66
N ALA A 299 9.28 -9.74 -10.57
CA ALA A 299 9.41 -8.63 -9.64
C ALA A 299 10.71 -8.69 -8.82
N TRP A 300 11.21 -9.88 -8.48
CA TRP A 300 12.46 -10.04 -7.74
C TRP A 300 13.66 -9.70 -8.60
N ALA A 301 13.68 -10.20 -9.84
CA ALA A 301 14.74 -9.88 -10.81
C ALA A 301 14.76 -8.37 -11.14
N LEU A 302 13.58 -7.74 -11.25
CA LEU A 302 13.49 -6.29 -11.42
C LEU A 302 13.96 -5.52 -10.19
N LEU A 303 13.69 -6.02 -8.98
CA LEU A 303 14.17 -5.43 -7.72
C LEU A 303 15.70 -5.41 -7.64
N GLU A 304 16.36 -6.47 -8.10
CA GLU A 304 17.83 -6.53 -8.19
C GLU A 304 18.34 -5.45 -9.15
N GLN A 305 17.79 -5.35 -10.36
CA GLN A 305 18.19 -4.35 -11.35
C GLN A 305 17.95 -2.90 -10.84
N VAL A 306 16.82 -2.65 -10.19
CA VAL A 306 16.53 -1.33 -9.57
C VAL A 306 17.52 -1.04 -8.45
N THR A 307 17.92 -2.05 -7.68
CA THR A 307 18.90 -1.90 -6.59
C THR A 307 20.26 -1.52 -7.13
N ASP A 308 20.73 -2.20 -8.17
CA ASP A 308 22.04 -1.93 -8.79
C ASP A 308 22.03 -0.55 -9.48
N ALA A 309 21.00 -0.26 -10.27
CA ALA A 309 20.86 1.05 -10.92
C ALA A 309 20.77 2.20 -9.90
N SER A 310 20.10 2.00 -8.77
CA SER A 310 20.02 3.02 -7.72
C SER A 310 21.36 3.22 -7.00
N ARG A 311 22.12 2.14 -6.78
CA ARG A 311 23.46 2.20 -6.18
C ARG A 311 24.44 2.93 -7.12
N ALA A 312 24.37 2.65 -8.42
CA ALA A 312 25.16 3.33 -9.43
C ALA A 312 24.85 4.82 -9.52
N ALA A 313 23.54 5.19 -9.39
CA ALA A 313 23.11 6.58 -9.52
C ALA A 313 23.32 7.42 -8.25
N PHE A 314 23.20 6.84 -7.06
CA PHE A 314 23.14 7.57 -5.79
C PHE A 314 24.16 7.12 -4.76
N GLY A 315 24.96 6.12 -5.07
CA GLY A 315 25.89 5.49 -4.11
C GLY A 315 25.21 4.54 -3.12
N PRO A 316 25.86 4.27 -1.97
CA PRO A 316 25.31 3.41 -0.94
C PRO A 316 23.95 3.88 -0.44
N PRO A 317 23.08 2.97 0.01
CA PRO A 317 21.76 3.35 0.50
C PRO A 317 21.88 4.27 1.73
N THR A 318 21.20 5.40 1.66
CA THR A 318 21.07 6.37 2.75
C THR A 318 19.59 6.63 3.00
N TYR A 319 19.22 6.86 4.24
CA TYR A 319 17.87 7.27 4.57
C TYR A 319 17.64 8.74 4.17
N VAL A 320 16.68 9.00 3.30
CA VAL A 320 16.25 10.35 2.90
C VAL A 320 14.85 10.57 3.46
N PRO A 321 14.66 11.53 4.37
CA PRO A 321 13.33 11.84 4.90
C PRO A 321 12.35 12.17 3.77
N PHE A 322 11.16 11.58 3.84
CA PHE A 322 10.07 11.91 2.95
C PHE A 322 8.91 12.51 3.76
N HIS A 323 8.49 13.70 3.37
CA HIS A 323 7.43 14.43 4.06
C HIS A 323 6.29 14.72 3.10
N MET A 324 5.08 14.46 3.53
CA MET A 324 3.91 14.97 2.84
C MET A 324 3.59 16.37 3.35
N PRO A 325 3.31 17.35 2.47
CA PRO A 325 2.87 18.66 2.92
C PRO A 325 1.54 18.55 3.69
N PRO A 326 1.30 19.45 4.64
CA PRO A 326 0.00 19.51 5.30
C PRO A 326 -1.11 19.61 4.27
N ARG A 327 -2.21 18.92 4.51
CA ARG A 327 -3.41 19.09 3.66
C ARG A 327 -3.96 20.49 3.89
N SER A 328 -3.99 21.29 2.85
CA SER A 328 -4.71 22.58 2.83
C SER A 328 -6.21 22.38 3.00
#